data_d01d2ca3359b7c4e1f2d728b281f774f
#
_entry.id   d01d2ca3359b7c4e1f2d728b281f774f
#
_cell.length_a   1.000
_cell.length_b   1.000
_cell.length_c   1.000
_cell.angle_alpha   90.00
_cell.angle_beta   90.00
_cell.angle_gamma   90.00
#
_symmetry.space_group_name_H-M   'P 1'
#
loop_
_entity.id
_entity.type
_entity.pdbx_description
1 polymer ?
#
loop_
_entity_poly.entity_id
_entity_poly.type
_entity_poly.pdbx_seq_one_letter_code
_entity_poly.pdbx_strand_id
1 'polypeptide(L)'
;MQRRLHAVVFDRSTSVMVNMWTMDWESYIDAEVHRHYWDHDDTCAYTTLSIVSDLFAAPLEAPVMDAALGMWGAGGHRAQCGLVEGALMFIGVMGRRRGLNRDQISKLCRNLARGFEERFGSLICRELRPEGFSPNNPPHICEDLSKQAIRYTTRFVADAFELQPQPPAGGS
;
A
#
# COMPACT_ATOMS: atom_id res chain seq x y z
N MET A 1 -47.09 45.89 20.95
CA MET A 1 -46.44 44.60 21.29
C MET A 1 -45.49 44.21 20.18
N GLN A 2 -44.23 44.61 20.32
CA GLN A 2 -43.15 44.34 19.33
C GLN A 2 -42.38 43.10 19.76
N ARG A 3 -42.47 42.04 18.99
CA ARG A 3 -41.63 40.86 19.16
C ARG A 3 -40.28 41.12 18.46
N ARG A 4 -39.22 41.19 19.25
CA ARG A 4 -37.85 41.20 18.78
C ARG A 4 -37.46 39.83 18.24
N LEU A 5 -37.13 39.75 16.96
CA LEU A 5 -36.47 38.61 16.36
C LEU A 5 -35.01 38.62 16.80
N HIS A 6 -34.61 37.57 17.50
CA HIS A 6 -33.19 37.30 17.80
C HIS A 6 -32.55 36.69 16.57
N ALA A 7 -31.64 37.42 15.95
CA ALA A 7 -30.79 36.91 14.91
C ALA A 7 -29.79 35.92 15.54
N VAL A 8 -29.88 34.67 15.11
CA VAL A 8 -28.87 33.66 15.44
C VAL A 8 -27.67 33.91 14.54
N VAL A 9 -26.62 34.47 15.10
CA VAL A 9 -25.33 34.60 14.43
C VAL A 9 -24.70 33.18 14.40
N PHE A 10 -24.61 32.58 13.23
CA PHE A 10 -23.86 31.37 13.00
C PHE A 10 -22.38 31.75 13.00
N ASP A 11 -21.71 31.47 14.09
CA ASP A 11 -20.26 31.54 14.18
C ASP A 11 -19.65 30.41 13.35
N ARG A 12 -18.97 30.76 12.26
CA ARG A 12 -18.20 29.84 11.39
C ARG A 12 -16.80 29.59 11.93
N SER A 13 -16.65 29.33 13.21
CA SER A 13 -15.40 28.87 13.79
C SER A 13 -15.52 27.45 14.38
N THR A 14 -16.08 26.52 13.62
CA THR A 14 -15.75 25.12 13.84
C THR A 14 -14.36 24.91 13.30
N SER A 15 -13.38 25.18 14.16
CA SER A 15 -12.02 24.70 14.04
C SER A 15 -12.09 23.21 13.68
N VAL A 16 -11.69 22.90 12.47
CA VAL A 16 -11.21 21.55 12.15
C VAL A 16 -10.03 21.36 13.08
N MET A 17 -10.24 20.70 14.22
CA MET A 17 -9.15 20.16 15.00
C MET A 17 -8.48 19.12 14.12
N VAL A 18 -7.52 19.56 13.31
CA VAL A 18 -6.54 18.69 12.69
C VAL A 18 -5.86 18.01 13.86
N ASN A 19 -6.16 16.74 14.06
CA ASN A 19 -5.52 15.92 15.08
C ASN A 19 -4.03 15.85 14.73
N MET A 20 -3.21 16.69 15.34
CA MET A 20 -1.79 16.95 15.06
C MET A 20 -0.90 15.73 15.41
N TRP A 21 -1.51 14.59 15.72
CA TRP A 21 -0.82 13.37 16.17
C TRP A 21 -1.17 12.11 15.37
N THR A 22 -1.94 12.20 14.29
CA THR A 22 -2.13 11.06 13.39
C THR A 22 -1.08 11.14 12.30
N MET A 23 -0.17 10.19 12.29
CA MET A 23 0.77 9.98 11.19
C MET A 23 -0.05 9.89 9.88
N ASP A 24 0.35 10.66 8.86
CA ASP A 24 -0.27 10.49 7.56
C ASP A 24 0.13 9.13 6.95
N TRP A 25 -0.69 8.62 6.05
CA TRP A 25 -0.48 7.27 5.53
C TRP A 25 0.82 7.14 4.70
N GLU A 26 1.36 8.22 4.14
CA GLU A 26 2.63 8.18 3.41
C GLU A 26 3.81 8.03 4.38
N SER A 27 3.81 8.78 5.47
CA SER A 27 4.79 8.64 6.55
C SER A 27 4.70 7.27 7.23
N TYR A 28 3.49 6.73 7.37
CA TYR A 28 3.28 5.36 7.87
C TYR A 28 3.95 4.33 6.93
N ILE A 29 3.77 4.44 5.61
CA ILE A 29 4.44 3.56 4.65
C ILE A 29 5.97 3.62 4.81
N ASP A 30 6.54 4.81 4.96
CA ASP A 30 7.99 4.96 5.10
C ASP A 30 8.53 4.26 6.34
N ALA A 31 7.85 4.43 7.46
CA ALA A 31 8.23 3.80 8.72
C ALA A 31 8.08 2.27 8.66
N GLU A 32 6.94 1.78 8.12
CA GLU A 32 6.68 0.35 8.05
C GLU A 32 7.56 -0.39 7.04
N VAL A 33 7.86 0.21 5.88
CA VAL A 33 8.83 -0.40 4.94
C VAL A 33 10.19 -0.53 5.61
N HIS A 34 10.63 0.50 6.32
CA HIS A 34 11.88 0.45 7.07
C HIS A 34 11.84 -0.68 8.12
N ARG A 35 10.80 -0.73 8.95
CA ARG A 35 10.63 -1.76 9.99
C ARG A 35 10.61 -3.18 9.42
N HIS A 36 9.83 -3.42 8.36
CA HIS A 36 9.76 -4.73 7.70
C HIS A 36 11.12 -5.19 7.17
N TYR A 37 11.89 -4.29 6.60
CA TYR A 37 13.18 -4.62 6.01
C TYR A 37 14.27 -4.78 7.08
N TRP A 38 14.42 -3.83 7.99
CA TRP A 38 15.55 -3.81 8.91
C TRP A 38 15.33 -4.60 10.20
N ASP A 39 14.10 -4.70 10.69
CA ASP A 39 13.81 -5.39 11.94
C ASP A 39 13.38 -6.86 11.71
N HIS A 40 12.75 -7.16 10.56
CA HIS A 40 12.15 -8.47 10.29
C HIS A 40 12.76 -9.20 9.08
N ASP A 41 13.53 -8.53 8.22
CA ASP A 41 14.07 -9.07 6.96
C ASP A 41 12.97 -9.64 6.03
N ASP A 42 11.81 -9.00 6.02
CA ASP A 42 10.65 -9.44 5.27
C ASP A 42 10.83 -9.25 3.76
N THR A 43 10.19 -10.12 2.98
CA THR A 43 10.20 -10.02 1.52
C THR A 43 9.35 -8.86 1.01
N CYS A 44 9.70 -8.29 -0.15
CA CYS A 44 8.99 -7.16 -0.73
C CYS A 44 7.50 -7.45 -0.99
N ALA A 45 7.11 -8.68 -1.31
CA ALA A 45 5.71 -9.05 -1.48
C ALA A 45 4.96 -9.08 -0.14
N TYR A 46 5.57 -9.68 0.88
CA TYR A 46 5.02 -9.72 2.24
C TYR A 46 4.83 -8.30 2.79
N THR A 47 5.87 -7.48 2.71
CA THR A 47 5.86 -6.07 3.14
C THR A 47 4.74 -5.28 2.45
N THR A 48 4.61 -5.41 1.12
CA THR A 48 3.54 -4.73 0.37
C THR A 48 2.18 -5.18 0.84
N LEU A 49 1.97 -6.48 0.95
CA LEU A 49 0.69 -7.07 1.32
C LEU A 49 0.28 -6.67 2.75
N SER A 50 1.24 -6.69 3.69
CA SER A 50 1.03 -6.28 5.09
C SER A 50 0.62 -4.82 5.18
N ILE A 51 1.42 -3.90 4.66
CA ILE A 51 1.20 -2.46 4.77
C ILE A 51 -0.12 -2.04 4.11
N VAL A 52 -0.42 -2.57 2.91
CA VAL A 52 -1.67 -2.23 2.22
C VAL A 52 -2.88 -2.81 2.96
N SER A 53 -2.75 -4.01 3.55
CA SER A 53 -3.78 -4.61 4.40
C SER A 53 -4.10 -3.73 5.61
N ASP A 54 -3.09 -3.22 6.28
CA ASP A 54 -3.24 -2.36 7.45
C ASP A 54 -3.90 -1.03 7.10
N LEU A 55 -3.43 -0.36 6.04
CA LEU A 55 -3.95 0.93 5.60
C LEU A 55 -5.43 0.91 5.21
N PHE A 56 -5.94 -0.23 4.79
CA PHE A 56 -7.37 -0.38 4.43
C PHE A 56 -8.17 -1.16 5.47
N ALA A 57 -7.62 -1.40 6.66
CA ALA A 57 -8.24 -2.18 7.73
C ALA A 57 -8.84 -3.50 7.19
N ALA A 58 -8.07 -4.19 6.35
CA ALA A 58 -8.47 -5.39 5.62
C ALA A 58 -7.61 -6.60 6.02
N PRO A 59 -7.69 -7.06 7.29
CA PRO A 59 -6.81 -8.10 7.81
C PRO A 59 -6.88 -9.35 6.94
N LEU A 60 -5.71 -9.96 6.73
CA LEU A 60 -5.54 -11.15 5.90
C LEU A 60 -5.30 -12.37 6.79
N GLU A 61 -5.83 -13.50 6.36
CA GLU A 61 -5.60 -14.78 7.03
C GLU A 61 -4.14 -15.21 6.90
N ALA A 62 -3.60 -15.88 7.93
CA ALA A 62 -2.22 -16.31 7.98
C ALA A 62 -1.76 -17.06 6.71
N PRO A 63 -2.53 -18.01 6.14
CA PRO A 63 -2.09 -18.69 4.92
C PRO A 63 -1.89 -17.78 3.70
N VAL A 64 -2.58 -16.63 3.64
CA VAL A 64 -2.40 -15.66 2.56
C VAL A 64 -1.09 -14.91 2.75
N MET A 65 -0.77 -14.53 3.99
CA MET A 65 0.50 -13.89 4.34
C MET A 65 1.67 -14.82 4.13
N ASP A 66 1.56 -16.09 4.58
CA ASP A 66 2.59 -17.11 4.39
C ASP A 66 2.89 -17.37 2.91
N ALA A 67 1.86 -17.35 2.04
CA ALA A 67 2.04 -17.50 0.61
C ALA A 67 2.87 -16.36 -0.01
N ALA A 68 2.82 -15.17 0.54
CA ALA A 68 3.59 -14.03 0.05
C ALA A 68 5.11 -14.17 0.30
N LEU A 69 5.54 -15.02 1.24
CA LEU A 69 6.95 -15.25 1.54
C LEU A 69 7.73 -15.80 0.33
N GLY A 70 7.07 -16.56 -0.55
CA GLY A 70 7.69 -17.06 -1.79
C GLY A 70 7.64 -16.06 -2.96
N MET A 71 6.90 -14.96 -2.84
CA MET A 71 6.60 -14.03 -3.92
C MET A 71 7.57 -12.83 -3.95
N TRP A 72 8.86 -13.09 -4.07
CA TRP A 72 9.88 -12.05 -4.16
C TRP A 72 10.78 -12.31 -5.38
N GLY A 73 10.35 -11.77 -6.51
CA GLY A 73 11.05 -12.02 -7.77
C GLY A 73 10.97 -13.49 -8.21
N ALA A 74 9.79 -14.12 -8.02
CA ALA A 74 9.59 -15.56 -8.22
C ALA A 74 10.56 -16.42 -7.41
N GLY A 75 10.50 -16.34 -6.08
CA GLY A 75 11.36 -17.12 -5.17
C GLY A 75 12.84 -16.78 -5.28
N GLY A 76 13.19 -15.51 -5.55
CA GLY A 76 14.57 -15.07 -5.69
C GLY A 76 15.17 -15.27 -7.09
N HIS A 77 14.39 -15.76 -8.07
CA HIS A 77 14.84 -15.90 -9.46
C HIS A 77 14.97 -14.54 -10.21
N ARG A 78 14.58 -13.45 -9.55
CA ARG A 78 14.66 -12.08 -10.09
C ARG A 78 13.77 -11.84 -11.31
N ALA A 79 12.67 -12.59 -11.38
CA ALA A 79 11.61 -12.44 -12.36
C ALA A 79 10.61 -11.34 -11.94
N GLN A 80 9.30 -11.58 -11.90
CA GLN A 80 8.34 -10.55 -11.51
C GLN A 80 8.65 -9.97 -10.13
N CYS A 81 8.56 -8.64 -10.02
CA CYS A 81 8.88 -7.92 -8.79
C CYS A 81 7.85 -8.23 -7.70
N GLY A 82 8.32 -8.55 -6.48
CA GLY A 82 7.44 -8.84 -5.34
C GLY A 82 6.54 -7.68 -4.92
N LEU A 83 6.93 -6.44 -5.19
CA LEU A 83 6.07 -5.27 -4.96
C LEU A 83 4.80 -5.33 -5.82
N VAL A 84 4.91 -5.87 -7.04
CA VAL A 84 3.76 -6.12 -7.91
C VAL A 84 2.99 -7.35 -7.43
N GLU A 85 3.68 -8.45 -7.10
CA GLU A 85 3.05 -9.69 -6.65
C GLU A 85 2.18 -9.47 -5.41
N GLY A 86 2.70 -8.79 -4.38
CA GLY A 86 1.95 -8.46 -3.16
C GLY A 86 0.74 -7.58 -3.44
N ALA A 87 0.88 -6.58 -4.32
CA ALA A 87 -0.22 -5.72 -4.72
C ALA A 87 -1.34 -6.50 -5.45
N LEU A 88 -0.98 -7.39 -6.36
CA LEU A 88 -1.95 -8.24 -7.09
C LEU A 88 -2.67 -9.21 -6.13
N MET A 89 -1.96 -9.78 -5.15
CA MET A 89 -2.57 -10.62 -4.13
C MET A 89 -3.62 -9.84 -3.33
N PHE A 90 -3.29 -8.63 -2.88
CA PHE A 90 -4.24 -7.77 -2.15
C PHE A 90 -5.49 -7.45 -2.99
N ILE A 91 -5.32 -7.05 -4.25
CA ILE A 91 -6.44 -6.76 -5.17
C ILE A 91 -7.32 -8.00 -5.35
N GLY A 92 -6.72 -9.19 -5.45
CA GLY A 92 -7.45 -10.45 -5.56
C GLY A 92 -8.36 -10.70 -4.35
N VAL A 93 -7.79 -10.59 -3.14
CA VAL A 93 -8.53 -10.79 -1.89
C VAL A 93 -9.62 -9.71 -1.71
N MET A 94 -9.24 -8.43 -1.85
CA MET A 94 -10.18 -7.32 -1.70
C MET A 94 -11.31 -7.37 -2.74
N GLY A 95 -10.99 -7.67 -3.98
CA GLY A 95 -11.99 -7.82 -5.04
C GLY A 95 -13.01 -8.90 -4.72
N ARG A 96 -12.56 -10.06 -4.23
CA ARG A 96 -13.48 -11.13 -3.79
C ARG A 96 -14.34 -10.72 -2.60
N ARG A 97 -13.77 -10.05 -1.61
CA ARG A 97 -14.52 -9.49 -0.45
C ARG A 97 -15.58 -8.46 -0.89
N ARG A 98 -15.32 -7.73 -1.97
CA ARG A 98 -16.24 -6.76 -2.58
C ARG A 98 -17.21 -7.38 -3.59
N GLY A 99 -17.23 -8.70 -3.73
CA GLY A 99 -18.14 -9.41 -4.63
C GLY A 99 -17.80 -9.32 -6.12
N LEU A 100 -16.60 -8.86 -6.46
CA LEU A 100 -16.17 -8.79 -7.85
C LEU A 100 -15.98 -10.20 -8.43
N ASN A 101 -16.33 -10.36 -9.70
CA ASN A 101 -16.05 -11.58 -10.43
C ASN A 101 -14.59 -11.63 -10.92
N ARG A 102 -14.19 -12.81 -11.46
CA ARG A 102 -12.83 -13.05 -11.93
C ARG A 102 -12.36 -12.02 -12.95
N ASP A 103 -13.22 -11.67 -13.93
CA ASP A 103 -12.84 -10.78 -15.03
C ASP A 103 -12.64 -9.35 -14.55
N GLN A 104 -13.46 -8.89 -13.61
CA GLN A 104 -13.32 -7.59 -12.96
C GLN A 104 -12.01 -7.51 -12.16
N ILE A 105 -11.69 -8.54 -11.36
CA ILE A 105 -10.43 -8.62 -10.62
C ILE A 105 -9.24 -8.64 -11.59
N SER A 106 -9.29 -9.48 -12.63
CA SER A 106 -8.22 -9.55 -13.64
C SER A 106 -8.00 -8.21 -14.35
N LYS A 107 -9.07 -7.44 -14.59
CA LYS A 107 -8.97 -6.10 -15.18
C LYS A 107 -8.26 -5.13 -14.23
N LEU A 108 -8.59 -5.15 -12.94
CA LEU A 108 -7.91 -4.31 -11.93
C LEU A 108 -6.43 -4.68 -11.82
N CYS A 109 -6.11 -5.97 -11.73
CA CYS A 109 -4.73 -6.45 -11.68
C CYS A 109 -3.92 -5.99 -12.90
N ARG A 110 -4.49 -6.10 -14.11
CA ARG A 110 -3.85 -5.65 -15.35
C ARG A 110 -3.63 -4.14 -15.36
N ASN A 111 -4.59 -3.36 -14.87
CA ASN A 111 -4.47 -1.91 -14.83
C ASN A 111 -3.39 -1.47 -13.82
N LEU A 112 -3.33 -2.10 -12.65
CA LEU A 112 -2.26 -1.85 -11.69
C LEU A 112 -0.89 -2.17 -12.29
N ALA A 113 -0.73 -3.36 -12.89
CA ALA A 113 0.54 -3.79 -13.47
C ALA A 113 1.00 -2.84 -14.58
N ARG A 114 0.11 -2.44 -15.49
CA ARG A 114 0.41 -1.48 -16.55
C ARG A 114 0.86 -0.13 -16.00
N GLY A 115 0.12 0.44 -15.05
CA GLY A 115 0.51 1.73 -14.46
C GLY A 115 1.78 1.63 -13.61
N PHE A 116 2.07 0.47 -13.01
CA PHE A 116 3.34 0.22 -12.36
C PHE A 116 4.50 0.24 -13.38
N GLU A 117 4.35 -0.47 -14.49
CA GLU A 117 5.34 -0.51 -15.57
C GLU A 117 5.57 0.88 -16.19
N GLU A 118 4.51 1.64 -16.45
CA GLU A 118 4.58 3.01 -16.95
C GLU A 118 5.32 3.95 -15.98
N ARG A 119 5.17 3.75 -14.66
CA ARG A 119 5.75 4.61 -13.63
C ARG A 119 7.19 4.23 -13.27
N PHE A 120 7.49 2.94 -13.20
CA PHE A 120 8.77 2.42 -12.68
C PHE A 120 9.66 1.80 -13.78
N GLY A 121 9.15 1.67 -15.00
CA GLY A 121 9.91 1.25 -16.17
C GLY A 121 9.87 -0.26 -16.45
N SER A 122 9.53 -1.10 -15.46
CA SER A 122 9.46 -2.56 -15.65
C SER A 122 8.62 -3.22 -14.55
N LEU A 123 8.18 -4.45 -14.81
CA LEU A 123 7.62 -5.37 -13.81
C LEU A 123 8.65 -6.38 -13.30
N ILE A 124 9.85 -6.39 -13.90
CA ILE A 124 10.86 -7.42 -13.67
C ILE A 124 11.86 -6.97 -12.61
N CYS A 125 12.01 -7.77 -11.56
CA CYS A 125 12.83 -7.47 -10.40
C CYS A 125 14.28 -7.10 -10.80
N ARG A 126 14.92 -7.86 -11.71
CA ARG A 126 16.29 -7.58 -12.18
C ARG A 126 16.42 -6.28 -12.96
N GLU A 127 15.36 -5.81 -13.61
CA GLU A 127 15.37 -4.57 -14.40
C GLU A 127 15.11 -3.34 -13.52
N LEU A 128 14.38 -3.52 -12.42
CA LEU A 128 14.12 -2.48 -11.42
C LEU A 128 15.30 -2.25 -10.46
N ARG A 129 16.35 -3.07 -10.58
CA ARG A 129 17.58 -2.95 -9.80
C ARG A 129 18.79 -2.78 -10.72
N PRO A 130 19.04 -1.56 -11.25
CA PRO A 130 20.16 -1.29 -12.14
C PRO A 130 21.53 -1.58 -11.52
N GLU A 131 21.64 -1.51 -10.18
CA GLU A 131 22.85 -1.87 -9.42
C GLU A 131 23.11 -3.38 -9.44
N GLY A 132 22.15 -4.17 -9.91
CA GLY A 132 22.25 -5.62 -9.94
C GLY A 132 22.14 -6.28 -8.57
N PHE A 133 22.66 -7.50 -8.45
CA PHE A 133 22.54 -8.36 -7.27
C PHE A 133 23.92 -8.83 -6.80
N SER A 134 24.84 -7.89 -6.64
CA SER A 134 26.17 -8.20 -6.08
C SER A 134 26.08 -8.48 -4.59
N PRO A 135 26.85 -9.44 -4.05
CA PRO A 135 27.00 -9.60 -2.61
C PRO A 135 27.53 -8.37 -1.88
N ASN A 136 28.14 -7.45 -2.62
CA ASN A 136 28.70 -6.19 -2.09
C ASN A 136 27.67 -5.04 -2.08
N ASN A 137 26.45 -5.26 -2.59
CA ASN A 137 25.42 -4.24 -2.54
C ASN A 137 24.99 -4.01 -1.08
N PRO A 138 24.61 -2.78 -0.72
CA PRO A 138 23.99 -2.52 0.58
C PRO A 138 22.77 -3.43 0.79
N PRO A 139 22.49 -3.84 2.03
CA PRO A 139 21.26 -4.52 2.34
C PRO A 139 20.06 -3.61 1.99
N HIS A 140 18.93 -4.23 1.68
CA HIS A 140 17.65 -3.53 1.45
C HIS A 140 17.67 -2.42 0.40
N ILE A 141 18.51 -2.54 -0.63
CA ILE A 141 18.68 -1.56 -1.72
C ILE A 141 17.35 -1.21 -2.43
N CYS A 142 16.31 -2.03 -2.29
CA CYS A 142 14.99 -1.77 -2.82
C CYS A 142 14.11 -0.89 -1.90
N GLU A 143 14.60 -0.42 -0.75
CA GLU A 143 13.78 0.28 0.23
C GLU A 143 13.07 1.50 -0.36
N ASP A 144 13.79 2.38 -1.04
CA ASP A 144 13.19 3.58 -1.65
C ASP A 144 12.20 3.25 -2.77
N LEU A 145 12.51 2.25 -3.59
CA LEU A 145 11.58 1.75 -4.59
C LEU A 145 10.31 1.18 -3.92
N SER A 146 10.46 0.45 -2.83
CA SER A 146 9.34 -0.13 -2.10
C SER A 146 8.41 0.92 -1.51
N LYS A 147 8.96 1.96 -0.89
CA LYS A 147 8.19 3.11 -0.40
C LYS A 147 7.35 3.74 -1.52
N GLN A 148 7.95 4.00 -2.66
CA GLN A 148 7.26 4.60 -3.81
C GLN A 148 6.21 3.65 -4.42
N ALA A 149 6.53 2.37 -4.57
CA ALA A 149 5.65 1.36 -5.14
C ALA A 149 4.43 1.08 -4.24
N ILE A 150 4.62 1.03 -2.92
CA ILE A 150 3.52 0.84 -1.98
C ILE A 150 2.62 2.08 -1.94
N ARG A 151 3.16 3.30 -2.01
CA ARG A 151 2.34 4.51 -2.19
C ARG A 151 1.51 4.48 -3.48
N TYR A 152 2.12 4.04 -4.58
CA TYR A 152 1.41 3.86 -5.84
C TYR A 152 0.27 2.85 -5.71
N THR A 153 0.56 1.68 -5.13
CA THR A 153 -0.44 0.62 -4.87
C THR A 153 -1.58 1.13 -3.98
N THR A 154 -1.26 1.84 -2.91
CA THR A 154 -2.24 2.40 -1.98
C THR A 154 -3.19 3.37 -2.69
N ARG A 155 -2.67 4.31 -3.50
CA ARG A 155 -3.51 5.22 -4.30
C ARG A 155 -4.38 4.46 -5.28
N PHE A 156 -3.81 3.49 -6.01
CA PHE A 156 -4.57 2.66 -6.93
C PHE A 156 -5.72 1.90 -6.25
N VAL A 157 -5.46 1.31 -5.09
CA VAL A 157 -6.49 0.59 -4.31
C VAL A 157 -7.56 1.56 -3.80
N ALA A 158 -7.16 2.73 -3.30
CA ALA A 158 -8.07 3.77 -2.85
C ALA A 158 -9.07 4.16 -3.95
N ASP A 159 -8.56 4.44 -5.14
CA ASP A 159 -9.37 4.81 -6.31
C ASP A 159 -10.24 3.65 -6.80
N ALA A 160 -9.66 2.45 -6.92
CA ALA A 160 -10.34 1.28 -7.48
C ALA A 160 -11.51 0.77 -6.61
N PHE A 161 -11.43 0.96 -5.31
CA PHE A 161 -12.41 0.46 -4.35
C PHE A 161 -13.15 1.58 -3.60
N GLU A 162 -12.91 2.84 -3.94
CA GLU A 162 -13.50 4.03 -3.29
C GLU A 162 -13.26 4.02 -1.77
N LEU A 163 -12.01 3.80 -1.38
CA LEU A 163 -11.57 3.70 0.00
C LEU A 163 -10.63 4.85 0.37
N GLN A 164 -10.51 5.12 1.68
CA GLN A 164 -9.53 6.05 2.21
C GLN A 164 -8.49 5.27 3.01
N PRO A 165 -7.20 5.36 2.66
CA PRO A 165 -6.14 4.74 3.44
C PRO A 165 -5.97 5.47 4.77
N GLN A 166 -5.88 4.72 5.86
CA GLN A 166 -5.68 5.24 7.21
C GLN A 166 -4.69 4.35 7.96
N PRO A 167 -3.64 4.92 8.57
CA PRO A 167 -2.80 4.16 9.47
C PRO A 167 -3.64 3.54 10.60
N PRO A 168 -3.26 2.36 11.08
CA PRO A 168 -3.92 1.76 12.25
C PRO A 168 -3.89 2.71 13.45
N ALA A 169 -4.97 2.79 14.20
CA ALA A 169 -5.02 3.54 15.43
C ALA A 169 -4.12 2.85 16.47
N GLY A 170 -2.99 3.47 16.84
CA GLY A 170 -2.13 3.00 17.92
C GLY A 170 -1.01 2.04 17.52
N GLY A 171 -0.39 2.22 16.37
CA GLY A 171 0.90 1.63 16.07
C GLY A 171 1.99 2.36 16.86
N SER A 172 2.40 1.80 17.97
CA SER A 172 3.58 2.16 18.77
C SER A 172 4.67 1.14 18.53
#